data_61c1c0d4520f28fec8150d1ebd24722f
#
_entry.id   61c1c0d4520f28fec8150d1ebd24722f
#
_cell.length_a   1.000
_cell.length_b   1.000
_cell.length_c   1.000
_cell.angle_alpha   90.00
_cell.angle_beta   90.00
_cell.angle_gamma   90.00
#
_symmetry.space_group_name_H-M   'P 1'
#
loop_
_entity.id
_entity.type
_entity.pdbx_description
1 polymer ?
#
loop_
_entity_poly.entity_id
_entity_poly.type
_entity_poly.pdbx_seq_one_letter_code
_entity_poly.pdbx_strand_id
1 'polypeptide(L)'
;MSNKIMIVDDNEYVRTSVEIICQSVQLDLTSASCGRECLGHLESGFRGVILMDIMMPEMDGWDTIREIVSRGLYDGNIIVMLTGMGEPDAKMDGVQEYVTDYMTKPFGPDQLIESLQYYLTLLSVTSGAHG
;
A
#
# COMPACT_ATOMS: atom_id res chain seq x y z
N MET A 1 4.10 17.52 -5.08
CA MET A 1 3.63 16.16 -5.30
C MET A 1 4.25 15.20 -4.31
N SER A 2 3.46 14.28 -3.76
CA SER A 2 4.00 13.26 -2.88
C SER A 2 4.81 12.25 -3.68
N ASN A 3 5.89 11.76 -3.08
CA ASN A 3 6.66 10.64 -3.61
C ASN A 3 6.77 9.54 -2.55
N LYS A 4 5.82 9.50 -1.61
CA LYS A 4 5.88 8.60 -0.46
C LYS A 4 5.14 7.31 -0.74
N ILE A 5 5.86 6.21 -0.53
CA ILE A 5 5.36 4.85 -0.73
C ILE A 5 5.54 4.09 0.59
N MET A 6 4.56 3.29 0.95
CA MET A 6 4.71 2.34 2.07
C MET A 6 4.53 0.93 1.54
N ILE A 7 5.45 0.05 1.87
CA ILE A 7 5.31 -1.38 1.63
C ILE A 7 4.94 -2.06 2.95
N VAL A 8 3.85 -2.82 2.94
CA VAL A 8 3.39 -3.57 4.10
C VAL A 8 3.35 -5.04 3.69
N ASP A 9 4.32 -5.81 4.12
CA ASP A 9 4.47 -7.21 3.76
C ASP A 9 5.32 -7.90 4.82
N ASP A 10 4.92 -9.08 5.25
CA ASP A 10 5.68 -9.83 6.25
C ASP A 10 6.92 -10.51 5.66
N ASN A 11 7.03 -10.54 4.34
CA ASN A 11 8.16 -11.15 3.65
C ASN A 11 9.28 -10.13 3.46
N GLU A 12 10.43 -10.38 4.09
CA GLU A 12 11.57 -9.48 4.03
C GLU A 12 12.09 -9.29 2.60
N TYR A 13 12.05 -10.35 1.79
CA TYR A 13 12.53 -10.25 0.40
C TYR A 13 11.67 -9.29 -0.41
N VAL A 14 10.37 -9.31 -0.20
CA VAL A 14 9.46 -8.37 -0.88
C VAL A 14 9.77 -6.94 -0.45
N ARG A 15 9.90 -6.71 0.86
CA ARG A 15 10.20 -5.37 1.37
C ARG A 15 11.52 -4.84 0.83
N THR A 16 12.57 -5.68 0.85
CA THR A 16 13.89 -5.29 0.36
C THR A 16 13.87 -5.00 -1.14
N SER A 17 13.17 -5.83 -1.92
CA SER A 17 13.05 -5.63 -3.36
C SER A 17 12.37 -4.31 -3.69
N VAL A 18 11.27 -4.01 -3.00
CA VAL A 18 10.55 -2.76 -3.21
C VAL A 18 11.42 -1.56 -2.81
N GLU A 19 12.17 -1.69 -1.72
CA GLU A 19 13.09 -0.64 -1.27
C GLU A 19 14.14 -0.32 -2.33
N ILE A 20 14.77 -1.36 -2.87
CA ILE A 20 15.79 -1.17 -3.91
C ILE A 20 15.21 -0.49 -5.14
N ILE A 21 14.03 -0.95 -5.57
CA ILE A 21 13.37 -0.39 -6.75
C ILE A 21 13.00 1.08 -6.52
N CYS A 22 12.44 1.40 -5.36
CA CYS A 22 12.06 2.77 -5.04
C CYS A 22 13.27 3.68 -4.96
N GLN A 23 14.38 3.20 -4.39
CA GLN A 23 15.61 3.98 -4.33
C GLN A 23 16.14 4.31 -5.74
N SER A 24 16.00 3.37 -6.67
CA SER A 24 16.50 3.57 -8.04
C SER A 24 15.79 4.69 -8.79
N VAL A 25 14.59 5.06 -8.36
CA VAL A 25 13.79 6.13 -8.99
C VAL A 25 13.48 7.24 -8.00
N GLN A 26 14.21 7.30 -6.90
CA GLN A 26 14.14 8.40 -5.91
C GLN A 26 12.76 8.56 -5.26
N LEU A 27 12.07 7.45 -5.02
CA LEU A 27 10.85 7.44 -4.25
C LEU A 27 11.16 7.21 -2.79
N ASP A 28 10.42 7.87 -1.92
CA ASP A 28 10.60 7.80 -0.47
C ASP A 28 9.82 6.59 0.07
N LEU A 29 10.52 5.54 0.48
CA LEU A 29 9.89 4.32 0.95
C LEU A 29 9.88 4.21 2.46
N THR A 30 8.72 3.87 3.01
CA THR A 30 8.52 3.47 4.39
C THR A 30 8.18 1.98 4.37
N SER A 31 8.77 1.21 5.27
CA SER A 31 8.60 -0.24 5.30
C SER A 31 7.89 -0.66 6.58
N ALA A 32 6.93 -1.56 6.45
CA ALA A 32 6.20 -2.15 7.57
C ALA A 32 6.14 -3.66 7.37
N SER A 33 6.40 -4.41 8.42
CA SER A 33 6.38 -5.87 8.35
C SER A 33 5.03 -6.48 8.78
N CYS A 34 4.11 -5.65 9.23
CA CYS A 34 2.79 -6.11 9.68
C CYS A 34 1.80 -4.95 9.68
N GLY A 35 0.53 -5.27 9.90
CA GLY A 35 -0.52 -4.26 9.93
C GLY A 35 -0.34 -3.23 11.05
N ARG A 36 0.15 -3.68 12.20
CA ARG A 36 0.37 -2.76 13.34
C ARG A 36 1.41 -1.71 13.02
N GLU A 37 2.50 -2.10 12.36
CA GLU A 37 3.52 -1.13 11.94
C GLU A 37 2.96 -0.15 10.92
N CYS A 38 2.13 -0.64 10.00
CA CYS A 38 1.44 0.21 9.04
C CYS A 38 0.63 1.28 9.75
N LEU A 39 -0.19 0.86 10.72
CA LEU A 39 -1.03 1.79 11.47
C LEU A 39 -0.18 2.81 12.25
N GLY A 40 0.93 2.37 12.82
CA GLY A 40 1.85 3.26 13.52
C GLY A 40 2.40 4.35 12.62
N HIS A 41 2.79 4.00 11.41
CA HIS A 41 3.28 4.98 10.43
C HIS A 41 2.19 5.98 10.05
N LEU A 42 0.96 5.49 9.85
CA LEU A 42 -0.17 6.38 9.52
C LEU A 42 -0.49 7.34 10.66
N GLU A 43 -0.45 6.85 11.90
CA GLU A 43 -0.70 7.68 13.06
C GLU A 43 0.41 8.70 13.27
N SER A 44 1.61 8.41 12.79
CA SER A 44 2.74 9.35 12.82
C SER A 44 2.73 10.33 11.66
N GLY A 45 1.73 10.24 10.78
CA GLY A 45 1.55 11.24 9.73
C GLY A 45 1.85 10.79 8.31
N PHE A 46 2.14 9.49 8.09
CA PHE A 46 2.36 9.02 6.73
C PHE A 46 1.11 9.28 5.86
N ARG A 47 1.34 9.79 4.66
CA ARG A 47 0.32 9.91 3.62
C ARG A 47 0.98 9.63 2.28
N GLY A 48 0.40 8.73 1.49
CA GLY A 48 0.98 8.36 0.21
C GLY A 48 0.33 7.09 -0.36
N VAL A 49 1.11 6.33 -1.13
CA VAL A 49 0.67 5.08 -1.73
C VAL A 49 1.06 3.92 -0.83
N ILE A 50 0.10 3.10 -0.44
CA ILE A 50 0.32 1.94 0.43
C ILE A 50 0.17 0.68 -0.39
N LEU A 51 1.24 -0.10 -0.48
CA LEU A 51 1.22 -1.44 -1.07
C LEU A 51 1.01 -2.42 0.08
N MET A 52 -0.15 -3.06 0.11
CA MET A 52 -0.59 -3.87 1.25
C MET A 52 -0.70 -5.34 0.87
N ASP A 53 0.13 -6.18 1.48
CA ASP A 53 0.01 -7.62 1.32
C ASP A 53 -1.30 -8.09 1.96
N ILE A 54 -2.04 -8.95 1.27
CA ILE A 54 -3.28 -9.50 1.80
C ILE A 54 -3.00 -10.54 2.88
N MET A 55 -2.07 -11.45 2.62
CA MET A 55 -1.82 -12.58 3.50
C MET A 55 -0.68 -12.30 4.48
N MET A 56 -1.06 -11.85 5.67
CA MET A 56 -0.11 -11.64 6.77
C MET A 56 -0.64 -12.34 8.02
N PRO A 57 0.26 -12.85 8.90
CA PRO A 57 -0.19 -13.48 10.14
C PRO A 57 -0.83 -12.46 11.08
N GLU A 58 -1.71 -12.94 11.94
CA GLU A 58 -2.43 -12.18 12.97
C GLU A 58 -3.43 -11.17 12.40
N MET A 59 -2.95 -10.16 11.68
CA MET A 59 -3.78 -9.11 11.09
C MET A 59 -3.46 -9.07 9.60
N ASP A 60 -4.37 -9.55 8.76
CA ASP A 60 -4.15 -9.56 7.32
C ASP A 60 -4.41 -8.18 6.71
N GLY A 61 -4.25 -8.07 5.39
CA GLY A 61 -4.41 -6.80 4.70
C GLY A 61 -5.81 -6.22 4.84
N TRP A 62 -6.84 -7.07 4.77
CA TRP A 62 -8.22 -6.61 4.92
C TRP A 62 -8.51 -6.09 6.32
N ASP A 63 -7.99 -6.79 7.34
CA ASP A 63 -8.13 -6.37 8.74
C ASP A 63 -7.44 -5.02 8.95
N THR A 64 -6.27 -4.85 8.34
CA THR A 64 -5.52 -3.60 8.44
C THR A 64 -6.29 -2.44 7.81
N ILE A 65 -6.91 -2.65 6.64
CA ILE A 65 -7.73 -1.62 6.00
C ILE A 65 -8.90 -1.24 6.88
N ARG A 66 -9.56 -2.21 7.52
CA ARG A 66 -10.67 -1.92 8.43
C ARG A 66 -10.22 -1.00 9.56
N GLU A 67 -9.03 -1.26 10.11
CA GLU A 67 -8.48 -0.40 11.16
C GLU A 67 -8.12 0.99 10.64
N ILE A 68 -7.56 1.07 9.44
CA ILE A 68 -7.23 2.36 8.81
C ILE A 68 -8.48 3.22 8.71
N VAL A 69 -9.56 2.64 8.21
CA VAL A 69 -10.84 3.35 8.04
C VAL A 69 -11.44 3.72 9.39
N SER A 70 -11.46 2.76 10.32
CA SER A 70 -12.03 2.95 11.65
C SER A 70 -11.34 4.07 12.42
N ARG A 71 -10.04 4.23 12.24
CA ARG A 71 -9.26 5.26 12.93
C ARG A 71 -9.20 6.59 12.19
N GLY A 72 -9.89 6.70 11.06
CA GLY A 72 -9.90 7.93 10.28
C GLY A 72 -8.59 8.24 9.58
N LEU A 73 -7.82 7.21 9.23
CA LEU A 73 -6.48 7.37 8.66
C LEU A 73 -6.44 7.17 7.15
N TYR A 74 -7.60 6.95 6.53
CA TYR A 74 -7.65 6.65 5.09
C TYR A 74 -7.36 7.85 4.20
N ASP A 75 -7.87 9.03 4.57
CA ASP A 75 -7.77 10.22 3.71
C ASP A 75 -6.33 10.59 3.41
N GLY A 76 -6.06 10.90 2.15
CA GLY A 76 -4.71 11.24 1.71
C GLY A 76 -3.87 10.05 1.30
N ASN A 77 -4.45 8.86 1.32
CA ASN A 77 -3.75 7.62 0.95
C ASN A 77 -4.43 6.91 -0.21
N ILE A 78 -3.64 6.18 -0.97
CA ILE A 78 -4.12 5.21 -1.96
C ILE A 78 -3.68 3.84 -1.48
N ILE A 79 -4.59 2.88 -1.44
CA ILE A 79 -4.29 1.51 -1.02
C ILE A 79 -4.34 0.59 -2.24
N VAL A 80 -3.25 -0.13 -2.47
CA VAL A 80 -3.12 -1.13 -3.52
C VAL A 80 -2.83 -2.46 -2.85
N MET A 81 -3.66 -3.47 -3.13
CA MET A 81 -3.50 -4.79 -2.53
C MET A 81 -2.52 -5.63 -3.35
N LEU A 82 -1.61 -6.30 -2.66
CA LEU A 82 -0.69 -7.25 -3.29
C LEU A 82 -1.25 -8.65 -3.10
N THR A 83 -1.51 -9.33 -4.21
CA THR A 83 -2.17 -10.63 -4.19
C THR A 83 -1.25 -11.72 -4.71
N GLY A 84 -1.37 -12.92 -4.14
CA GLY A 84 -0.83 -14.11 -4.75
C GLY A 84 -1.83 -14.69 -5.74
N MET A 85 -1.36 -15.53 -6.66
CA MET A 85 -2.24 -16.18 -7.62
C MET A 85 -3.23 -17.10 -6.91
N GLY A 86 -4.50 -16.95 -7.23
CA GLY A 86 -5.54 -17.83 -6.72
C GLY A 86 -5.99 -17.54 -5.31
N GLU A 87 -5.64 -16.41 -4.73
CA GLU A 87 -6.09 -16.06 -3.38
C GLU A 87 -7.58 -15.77 -3.35
N PRO A 88 -8.32 -16.35 -2.40
CA PRO A 88 -9.73 -16.05 -2.24
C PRO A 88 -9.93 -14.70 -1.55
N ASP A 89 -10.97 -13.98 -1.95
CA ASP A 89 -11.28 -12.65 -1.43
C ASP A 89 -12.48 -12.65 -0.50
N ALA A 90 -12.62 -13.67 0.34
CA ALA A 90 -13.79 -13.81 1.18
C ALA A 90 -13.96 -12.68 2.20
N LYS A 91 -12.88 -11.97 2.52
CA LYS A 91 -12.91 -10.93 3.55
C LYS A 91 -13.02 -9.51 3.02
N MET A 92 -13.11 -9.34 1.72
CA MET A 92 -13.09 -7.98 1.15
C MET A 92 -14.39 -7.20 1.34
N ASP A 93 -15.47 -7.88 1.70
CA ASP A 93 -16.77 -7.24 1.88
C ASP A 93 -16.70 -6.09 2.89
N GLY A 94 -17.20 -4.94 2.47
CA GLY A 94 -17.26 -3.75 3.31
C GLY A 94 -16.02 -2.86 3.24
N VAL A 95 -14.92 -3.32 2.63
CA VAL A 95 -13.70 -2.50 2.52
C VAL A 95 -13.13 -2.41 1.12
N GLN A 96 -13.70 -3.14 0.16
CA GLN A 96 -13.20 -3.09 -1.21
C GLN A 96 -13.28 -1.69 -1.82
N GLU A 97 -14.19 -0.86 -1.36
CA GLU A 97 -14.31 0.51 -1.86
C GLU A 97 -13.10 1.37 -1.51
N TYR A 98 -12.30 0.96 -0.52
CA TYR A 98 -11.11 1.69 -0.11
C TYR A 98 -9.85 1.21 -0.85
N VAL A 99 -9.96 0.17 -1.68
CA VAL A 99 -8.85 -0.36 -2.46
C VAL A 99 -8.90 0.23 -3.85
N THR A 100 -7.81 0.89 -4.24
CA THR A 100 -7.72 1.52 -5.56
C THR A 100 -7.41 0.50 -6.64
N ASP A 101 -6.55 -0.46 -6.36
CA ASP A 101 -6.10 -1.43 -7.37
C ASP A 101 -5.50 -2.66 -6.69
N TYR A 102 -5.21 -3.66 -7.51
CA TYR A 102 -4.59 -4.92 -7.08
C TYR A 102 -3.37 -5.18 -7.97
N MET A 103 -2.29 -5.64 -7.35
CA MET A 103 -1.10 -6.10 -8.08
C MET A 103 -0.83 -7.55 -7.72
N THR A 104 -0.59 -8.38 -8.73
CA THR A 104 -0.30 -9.81 -8.53
C THR A 104 1.20 -10.00 -8.32
N LYS A 105 1.57 -10.73 -7.27
CA LYS A 105 2.95 -11.15 -7.05
C LYS A 105 3.25 -12.41 -7.84
N PRO A 106 4.45 -12.58 -8.39
CA PRO A 106 5.56 -11.63 -8.37
C PRO A 106 5.40 -10.54 -9.44
N PHE A 107 5.96 -9.37 -9.17
CA PHE A 107 5.98 -8.26 -10.13
C PHE A 107 7.43 -7.89 -10.44
N GLY A 108 7.69 -7.47 -11.67
CA GLY A 108 9.02 -7.03 -12.07
C GLY A 108 9.28 -5.57 -11.71
N PRO A 109 10.57 -5.15 -11.75
CA PRO A 109 10.91 -3.76 -11.40
C PRO A 109 10.22 -2.73 -12.28
N ASP A 110 10.19 -2.93 -13.60
CA ASP A 110 9.57 -1.97 -14.52
C ASP A 110 8.07 -1.87 -14.29
N GLN A 111 7.41 -3.01 -14.05
CA GLN A 111 5.99 -3.04 -13.75
C GLN A 111 5.69 -2.27 -12.47
N LEU A 112 6.49 -2.47 -11.43
CA LEU A 112 6.30 -1.78 -10.16
C LEU A 112 6.50 -0.28 -10.33
N ILE A 113 7.56 0.14 -11.01
CA ILE A 113 7.84 1.56 -11.24
C ILE A 113 6.70 2.24 -11.98
N GLU A 114 6.24 1.64 -13.08
CA GLU A 114 5.11 2.19 -13.83
C GLU A 114 3.87 2.32 -12.98
N SER A 115 3.56 1.28 -12.21
CA SER A 115 2.38 1.27 -11.35
C SER A 115 2.47 2.34 -10.27
N LEU A 116 3.63 2.46 -9.63
CA LEU A 116 3.82 3.47 -8.58
C LEU A 116 3.69 4.88 -9.13
N GLN A 117 4.25 5.14 -10.29
CA GLN A 117 4.14 6.46 -10.92
C GLN A 117 2.69 6.79 -11.25
N TYR A 118 1.93 5.80 -11.71
CA TYR A 118 0.51 5.97 -11.98
C TYR A 118 -0.26 6.27 -10.70
N TYR A 119 -0.02 5.50 -9.63
CA TYR A 119 -0.72 5.72 -8.37
C TYR A 119 -0.37 7.07 -7.73
N LEU A 120 0.87 7.50 -7.84
CA LEU A 120 1.26 8.82 -7.35
C LEU A 120 0.56 9.93 -8.13
N THR A 121 0.37 9.74 -9.43
CA THR A 121 -0.39 10.68 -10.24
C THR A 121 -1.85 10.74 -9.78
N LEU A 122 -2.46 9.57 -9.53
CA LEU A 122 -3.83 9.51 -9.00
C LEU A 122 -3.95 10.23 -7.67
N LEU A 123 -2.99 9.99 -6.78
CA LEU A 123 -2.97 10.62 -5.47
C LEU A 123 -2.89 12.14 -5.58
N SER A 124 -2.05 12.63 -6.47
CA SER A 124 -1.88 14.06 -6.72
C SER A 124 -3.18 14.71 -7.21
N VAL A 125 -3.86 14.06 -8.15
CA VAL A 125 -5.14 14.57 -8.68
C VAL A 125 -6.20 14.58 -7.59
N THR A 126 -6.31 13.50 -6.82
CA THR A 126 -7.28 13.38 -5.74
C THR A 126 -7.03 14.44 -4.66
N SER A 127 -5.77 14.62 -4.26
CA SER A 127 -5.39 15.63 -3.27
C SER A 127 -5.62 17.04 -3.80
N GLY A 128 -5.32 17.26 -5.09
CA GLY A 128 -5.50 18.55 -5.72
C GLY A 128 -6.96 18.99 -5.80
N ALA A 129 -7.88 18.03 -5.87
CA ALA A 129 -9.31 18.32 -5.92
C ALA A 129 -9.84 18.99 -4.65
N HIS A 130 -9.13 18.85 -3.56
CA HIS A 130 -9.51 19.41 -2.26
C HIS A 130 -8.70 20.63 -1.88
N GLY A 131 -7.67 20.91 -2.67
CA GLY A 131 -6.79 22.06 -2.41
C GLY A 131 -7.26 23.36 -3.03
#